data_a6c0b38b08e22baa3da58a78f29bfdcf
#
_entry.id   a6c0b38b08e22baa3da58a78f29bfdcf
#
_cell.length_a   1.000
_cell.length_b   1.000
_cell.length_c   1.000
_cell.angle_alpha   90.00
_cell.angle_beta   90.00
_cell.angle_gamma   90.00
#
_symmetry.space_group_name_H-M   'P 1'
#
loop_
_entity.id
_entity.type
_entity.pdbx_description
1 polymer ?
#
loop_
_entity_poly.entity_id
_entity_poly.type
_entity_poly.pdbx_seq_one_letter_code
_entity_poly.pdbx_strand_id
1 'polypeptide(L)' 'MKKYSYELEIAASQESEAETKIKALTVLASKLSAKELEKLAHIVKHDPIKTAMAKSALGV' A
#
# COMPACT_ATOMS: atom_id res chain seq x y z
N MET A 1 -16.78 14.15 -7.20
CA MET A 1 -16.06 13.55 -6.06
C MET A 1 -15.18 14.59 -5.40
N LYS A 2 -15.24 14.70 -4.09
CA LYS A 2 -14.39 15.62 -3.33
C LYS A 2 -13.02 15.01 -3.13
N LYS A 3 -11.99 15.86 -3.14
CA LYS A 3 -10.62 15.46 -2.86
C LYS A 3 -10.22 15.90 -1.45
N TYR A 4 -9.53 15.02 -0.75
CA TYR A 4 -9.03 15.27 0.58
C TYR A 4 -7.51 15.07 0.61
N SER A 5 -6.80 15.95 1.31
CA SER A 5 -5.35 15.86 1.42
C SER A 5 -4.95 15.42 2.82
N TYR A 6 -4.02 14.49 2.88
CA TYR A 6 -3.47 13.95 4.13
C TYR A 6 -1.95 13.92 4.05
N GLU A 7 -1.30 14.14 5.17
CA GLU A 7 0.14 13.94 5.28
C GLU A 7 0.40 12.49 5.66
N LEU A 8 1.41 11.89 5.03
CA LEU A 8 1.78 10.51 5.27
C LEU A 8 3.29 10.38 5.40
N GLU A 9 3.74 9.81 6.50
CA GLU A 9 5.15 9.51 6.71
C GLU A 9 5.45 8.11 6.17
N ILE A 10 6.49 7.99 5.37
CA ILE A 10 6.91 6.72 4.77
C ILE A 10 8.30 6.36 5.28
N ALA A 11 8.39 5.21 5.97
CA ALA A 11 9.68 4.69 6.39
C ALA A 11 10.39 4.07 5.18
N ALA A 12 11.58 4.55 4.90
CA ALA A 12 12.40 4.06 3.80
C ALA A 12 13.87 4.36 4.07
N SER A 13 14.75 3.57 3.48
CA SER A 13 16.20 3.77 3.63
C SER A 13 16.73 4.88 2.73
N GLN A 14 16.02 5.22 1.67
CA GLN A 14 16.38 6.25 0.70
C GLN A 14 15.14 7.00 0.23
N GLU A 15 15.35 8.26 -0.19
CA GLU A 15 14.25 9.09 -0.70
C GLU A 15 13.58 8.47 -1.94
N SER A 16 14.37 7.88 -2.84
CA SER A 16 13.85 7.22 -4.03
C SER A 16 12.91 6.06 -3.68
N GLU A 17 13.22 5.33 -2.61
CA GLU A 17 12.36 4.26 -2.11
C GLU A 17 11.03 4.81 -1.57
N ALA A 18 11.10 5.91 -0.83
CA ALA A 18 9.91 6.56 -0.30
C ALA A 18 9.01 7.06 -1.44
N GLU A 19 9.58 7.65 -2.47
CA GLU A 19 8.84 8.09 -3.66
C GLU A 19 8.16 6.92 -4.37
N THR A 20 8.85 5.81 -4.52
CA THR A 20 8.29 4.60 -5.12
C THR A 20 7.10 4.09 -4.34
N LYS A 21 7.20 4.06 -3.01
CA LYS A 21 6.10 3.64 -2.13
C LYS A 21 4.89 4.56 -2.26
N ILE A 22 5.11 5.88 -2.27
CA ILE A 22 4.05 6.87 -2.42
C ILE A 22 3.34 6.74 -3.77
N LYS A 23 4.08 6.57 -4.84
CA LYS A 23 3.50 6.39 -6.18
C LYS A 23 2.64 5.13 -6.25
N ALA A 24 3.14 4.03 -5.71
CA ALA A 24 2.41 2.77 -5.67
C ALA A 24 1.12 2.89 -4.85
N LEU A 25 1.19 3.53 -3.68
CA LEU A 25 0.02 3.76 -2.84
C LEU A 25 -1.02 4.64 -3.54
N THR A 26 -0.58 5.65 -4.27
CA THR A 26 -1.46 6.53 -5.03
C THR A 26 -2.22 5.76 -6.11
N VAL A 27 -1.51 4.89 -6.83
CA VAL A 27 -2.14 4.04 -7.84
C VAL A 27 -3.18 3.12 -7.20
N LEU A 28 -2.83 2.44 -6.12
CA LEU A 28 -3.75 1.57 -5.40
C LEU A 28 -4.98 2.33 -4.92
N ALA A 29 -4.77 3.52 -4.34
CA ALA A 29 -5.86 4.35 -3.84
C ALA A 29 -6.79 4.81 -4.96
N SER A 30 -6.27 5.02 -6.17
CA SER A 30 -7.09 5.45 -7.32
C SER A 30 -7.88 4.30 -7.95
N LYS A 31 -7.41 3.07 -7.81
CA LYS A 31 -8.01 1.90 -8.47
C LYS A 31 -8.89 1.05 -7.56
N LEU A 32 -8.66 1.12 -6.26
CA LEU A 32 -9.40 0.33 -5.28
C LEU A 32 -10.33 1.23 -4.46
N SER A 33 -11.49 0.67 -4.10
CA SER A 33 -12.41 1.36 -3.20
C SER A 33 -11.85 1.39 -1.78
N ALA A 34 -12.43 2.26 -0.94
CA ALA A 34 -12.05 2.33 0.48
C ALA A 34 -12.20 0.97 1.17
N LYS A 35 -13.26 0.24 0.84
CA LYS A 35 -13.53 -1.09 1.40
C LYS A 35 -12.48 -2.11 0.98
N GLU A 36 -12.08 -2.08 -0.29
CA GLU A 36 -11.06 -2.97 -0.83
C GLU A 36 -9.70 -2.68 -0.21
N LEU A 37 -9.35 -1.40 -0.08
CA LEU A 37 -8.09 -0.99 0.57
C LEU A 37 -8.06 -1.41 2.04
N GLU A 38 -9.18 -1.25 2.74
CA GLU A 38 -9.31 -1.65 4.14
C GLU A 38 -9.11 -3.15 4.30
N LYS A 39 -9.71 -3.96 3.42
CA LYS A 39 -9.53 -5.41 3.43
C LYS A 39 -8.09 -5.80 3.15
N LEU A 40 -7.47 -5.17 2.17
CA LEU A 40 -6.07 -5.45 1.82
C LEU A 40 -5.14 -5.14 2.99
N ALA A 41 -5.33 -4.00 3.62
CA ALA A 41 -4.56 -3.61 4.79
C ALA A 41 -4.74 -4.59 5.96
N HIS A 42 -5.97 -5.05 6.17
CA HIS A 42 -6.27 -6.04 7.20
C HIS A 42 -5.55 -7.36 6.96
N ILE A 43 -5.57 -7.85 5.72
CA ILE A 43 -4.88 -9.09 5.34
C ILE A 43 -3.38 -8.97 5.59
N VAL A 44 -2.78 -7.88 5.14
CA VAL A 44 -1.34 -7.65 5.31
C VAL A 44 -0.96 -7.57 6.79
N LYS A 45 -1.81 -6.96 7.60
CA LYS A 45 -1.55 -6.77 9.04
C LYS A 45 -1.75 -8.06 9.85
N HIS A 46 -2.75 -8.87 9.49
CA HIS A 46 -3.19 -9.99 10.34
C HIS A 46 -2.98 -11.38 9.75
N ASP A 47 -2.59 -11.51 8.50
CA ASP A 47 -2.41 -12.79 7.84
C ASP A 47 -0.99 -12.91 7.26
N PRO A 48 -0.04 -13.44 8.04
CA PRO A 48 1.35 -13.56 7.59
C PRO A 48 1.50 -14.52 6.40
N ILE A 49 0.64 -15.52 6.29
CA ILE A 49 0.70 -16.49 5.18
C ILE A 49 0.30 -15.80 3.87
N LYS A 50 -0.82 -15.10 3.85
CA LYS A 50 -1.28 -14.38 2.65
C LYS A 50 -0.32 -13.25 2.28
N THR A 51 0.24 -12.57 3.28
CA THR A 51 1.26 -11.53 3.05
C THR A 51 2.50 -12.12 2.40
N ALA A 52 2.97 -13.27 2.88
CA ALA A 52 4.12 -13.96 2.32
C ALA A 52 3.85 -14.43 0.89
N MET A 53 2.65 -14.94 0.62
CA MET A 53 2.24 -15.34 -0.73
C MET A 53 2.21 -14.16 -1.69
N ALA A 54 1.69 -13.02 -1.24
CA ALA A 54 1.65 -11.80 -2.05
C ALA A 54 3.07 -11.31 -2.37
N LYS A 55 3.97 -11.32 -1.39
CA LYS A 55 5.37 -10.96 -1.61
C LYS A 55 6.05 -11.91 -2.59
N SER A 56 5.80 -13.20 -2.47
CA SER A 56 6.35 -14.21 -3.38
C SER A 56 5.87 -13.99 -4.80
N ALA A 57 4.58 -13.72 -4.98
CA ALA A 57 3.99 -13.44 -6.29
C ALA A 57 4.58 -12.17 -6.93
N LEU A 58 4.99 -11.20 -6.12
CA LEU A 58 5.62 -9.97 -6.59
C LEU A 58 7.13 -10.10 -6.81
N GLY A 59 7.72 -11.23 -6.42
CA GLY A 59 9.15 -11.45 -6.57
C GLY A 59 10.01 -10.70 -5.54
N VAL A 60 9.44 -10.42 -4.40
CA VAL A 60 10.15 -9.70 -3.33
C VAL A 60 10.23 -10.48 -2.03
#